data_56a3eb40c83bea8170e25fa0d45a293b
#
_entry.id   56a3eb40c83bea8170e25fa0d45a293b
#
_cell.length_a   1.000
_cell.length_b   1.000
_cell.length_c   1.000
_cell.angle_alpha   90.00
_cell.angle_beta   90.00
_cell.angle_gamma   90.00
#
_symmetry.space_group_name_H-M   'P 1'
#
loop_
_entity.id
_entity.type
_entity.pdbx_description
1 polymer ?
#
loop_
_entity_poly.entity_id
_entity_poly.type
_entity_poly.pdbx_seq_one_letter_code
_entity_poly.pdbx_strand_id
1 'polypeptide(L)'
;MQYIYTLIYALFTFILLSCDPLVTEFSNDEIPKKYTSKTLTTPPNKDTLTVVSWNIRFGIGRAKWFGDSCGDLVLFDDEQIKDGLELLANKISEIDADILLLQEVDIESKRSAYVDQVQWLLDHTDLNYGVYASMWEVQFIPSDGLGRMDAGNAILSKWPLSEAERVQLSLRGDQDALTKAFYVRRNVLNAVVNYPSSPFWAVDIHASAFSNDDTKQKQFLEFKDVLDEIDAKGEYFVA
;
A
#
# COMPACT_ATOMS: atom_id res chain seq x y z
N MET A 1 -32.06 9.91 38.06
CA MET A 1 -31.22 10.78 37.22
C MET A 1 -29.75 10.44 37.33
N GLN A 2 -29.17 10.25 38.52
CA GLN A 2 -27.73 9.99 38.71
C GLN A 2 -27.26 8.70 37.99
N TYR A 3 -28.03 7.62 37.99
CA TYR A 3 -27.69 6.36 37.29
C TYR A 3 -27.68 6.48 35.76
N ILE A 4 -28.50 7.38 35.19
CA ILE A 4 -28.55 7.62 33.75
C ILE A 4 -27.26 8.32 33.29
N TYR A 5 -26.78 9.30 34.06
CA TYR A 5 -25.52 9.99 33.76
C TYR A 5 -24.32 9.04 33.90
N THR A 6 -24.32 8.15 34.91
CA THR A 6 -23.26 7.15 35.08
C THR A 6 -23.25 6.15 33.90
N LEU A 7 -24.41 5.73 33.42
CA LEU A 7 -24.54 4.84 32.28
C LEU A 7 -24.07 5.50 30.97
N ILE A 8 -24.44 6.79 30.79
CA ILE A 8 -23.99 7.58 29.62
C ILE A 8 -22.47 7.80 29.67
N TYR A 9 -21.94 8.13 30.85
CA TYR A 9 -20.47 8.26 31.00
C TYR A 9 -19.73 6.94 30.76
N ALA A 10 -20.24 5.82 31.29
CA ALA A 10 -19.65 4.51 31.06
C ALA A 10 -19.72 4.12 29.57
N LEU A 11 -20.85 4.36 28.90
CA LEU A 11 -21.03 4.10 27.48
C LEU A 11 -20.08 4.98 26.63
N PHE A 12 -19.95 6.26 26.97
CA PHE A 12 -19.04 7.19 26.30
C PHE A 12 -17.58 6.81 26.51
N THR A 13 -17.21 6.38 27.70
CA THR A 13 -15.85 5.88 28.02
C THR A 13 -15.56 4.59 27.27
N PHE A 14 -16.54 3.69 27.12
CA PHE A 14 -16.39 2.45 26.35
C PHE A 14 -16.24 2.72 24.84
N ILE A 15 -16.94 3.71 24.30
CA ILE A 15 -16.83 4.12 22.89
C ILE A 15 -15.45 4.75 22.62
N LEU A 16 -14.91 5.52 23.57
CA LEU A 16 -13.57 6.12 23.46
C LEU A 16 -12.42 5.10 23.59
N LEU A 17 -12.67 3.94 24.21
CA LEU A 17 -11.67 2.88 24.38
C LEU A 17 -11.69 1.84 23.22
N SER A 18 -12.69 1.88 22.33
CA SER A 18 -12.86 0.89 21.28
C SER A 18 -12.34 1.32 19.89
N CYS A 19 -12.01 2.60 19.70
CA CYS A 19 -11.45 3.12 18.47
C CYS A 19 -10.16 3.86 18.77
N ASP A 20 -9.03 3.31 18.37
CA ASP A 20 -7.79 4.08 18.27
C ASP A 20 -7.89 4.94 16.98
N PRO A 21 -8.05 6.27 17.09
CA PRO A 21 -8.15 7.13 15.92
C PRO A 21 -6.80 7.42 15.29
N LEU A 22 -5.70 7.05 15.96
CA LEU A 22 -4.36 7.34 15.52
C LEU A 22 -3.89 6.33 14.46
N VAL A 23 -2.82 6.67 13.76
CA VAL A 23 -2.23 5.76 12.80
C VAL A 23 -1.63 4.55 13.50
N THR A 24 -1.86 3.38 12.92
CA THR A 24 -1.28 2.12 13.41
C THR A 24 0.25 2.19 13.37
N GLU A 25 0.89 1.82 14.48
CA GLU A 25 2.34 1.58 14.53
C GLU A 25 2.59 0.13 14.16
N PHE A 26 3.20 -0.07 13.01
CA PHE A 26 3.52 -1.41 12.51
C PHE A 26 4.77 -1.96 13.19
N SER A 27 4.74 -3.24 13.58
CA SER A 27 5.93 -3.93 14.05
C SER A 27 6.89 -4.24 12.89
N ASN A 28 8.19 -4.39 13.18
CA ASN A 28 9.16 -4.82 12.17
C ASN A 28 8.93 -6.27 11.69
N ASP A 29 8.15 -7.06 12.46
CA ASP A 29 7.84 -8.46 12.15
C ASP A 29 6.47 -8.62 11.48
N GLU A 30 5.81 -7.52 11.07
CA GLU A 30 4.52 -7.59 10.43
C GLU A 30 4.63 -8.21 9.04
N ILE A 31 3.93 -9.35 8.89
CA ILE A 31 3.93 -10.11 7.65
C ILE A 31 2.96 -9.44 6.65
N PRO A 32 3.43 -9.08 5.44
CA PRO A 32 2.57 -8.55 4.39
C PRO A 32 1.37 -9.46 4.08
N LYS A 33 0.22 -8.84 3.82
CA LYS A 33 -1.00 -9.55 3.44
C LYS A 33 -0.79 -10.21 2.08
N LYS A 34 -1.13 -11.51 1.97
CA LYS A 34 -1.00 -12.29 0.74
C LYS A 34 -2.34 -12.39 0.02
N TYR A 35 -2.27 -12.33 -1.30
CA TYR A 35 -3.40 -12.39 -2.20
C TYR A 35 -3.20 -13.42 -3.30
N THR A 36 -4.31 -13.94 -3.79
CA THR A 36 -4.34 -14.84 -4.95
C THR A 36 -5.56 -14.48 -5.79
N SER A 37 -5.39 -14.41 -7.12
CA SER A 37 -6.51 -14.23 -8.05
C SER A 37 -7.54 -15.33 -7.89
N LYS A 38 -8.81 -15.00 -8.05
CA LYS A 38 -9.91 -16.00 -8.06
C LYS A 38 -9.78 -16.99 -9.22
N THR A 39 -9.16 -16.56 -10.32
CA THR A 39 -8.91 -17.41 -11.49
C THR A 39 -7.44 -17.35 -11.86
N LEU A 40 -6.72 -18.43 -11.60
CA LEU A 40 -5.31 -18.52 -11.94
C LEU A 40 -5.13 -18.76 -13.44
N THR A 41 -4.26 -17.98 -14.03
CA THR A 41 -3.74 -18.18 -15.39
C THR A 41 -2.42 -18.94 -15.35
N THR A 42 -2.08 -19.65 -16.42
CA THR A 42 -0.77 -20.28 -16.52
C THR A 42 0.26 -19.23 -16.94
N PRO A 43 1.27 -18.93 -16.08
CA PRO A 43 2.29 -17.95 -16.44
C PRO A 43 3.06 -18.39 -17.69
N PRO A 44 3.38 -17.45 -18.59
CA PRO A 44 4.15 -17.77 -19.79
C PRO A 44 5.60 -18.12 -19.45
N ASN A 45 6.23 -18.98 -20.26
CA ASN A 45 7.68 -19.17 -20.21
C ASN A 45 8.32 -18.09 -21.07
N LYS A 46 9.08 -17.18 -20.43
CA LYS A 46 9.73 -16.03 -21.09
C LYS A 46 11.22 -15.96 -20.73
N ASP A 47 12.04 -15.50 -21.66
CA ASP A 47 13.43 -15.17 -21.39
C ASP A 47 13.62 -13.73 -20.86
N THR A 48 12.61 -12.91 -21.01
CA THR A 48 12.60 -11.50 -20.58
C THR A 48 11.29 -11.20 -19.87
N LEU A 49 11.37 -10.55 -18.70
CA LEU A 49 10.21 -10.13 -17.92
C LEU A 49 9.95 -8.62 -18.03
N THR A 50 8.70 -8.25 -18.10
CA THR A 50 8.26 -6.85 -18.04
C THR A 50 7.91 -6.51 -16.60
N VAL A 51 8.73 -5.65 -15.97
CA VAL A 51 8.49 -5.14 -14.61
C VAL A 51 8.07 -3.68 -14.70
N VAL A 52 6.99 -3.33 -14.02
CA VAL A 52 6.44 -1.97 -14.02
C VAL A 52 6.37 -1.45 -12.58
N SER A 53 6.97 -0.29 -12.32
CA SER A 53 6.77 0.46 -11.08
C SER A 53 5.77 1.58 -11.34
N TRP A 54 4.69 1.66 -10.53
CA TRP A 54 3.60 2.60 -10.77
C TRP A 54 2.92 3.08 -9.48
N ASN A 55 2.98 4.39 -9.23
CA ASN A 55 2.10 5.02 -8.25
C ASN A 55 0.70 5.13 -8.86
N ILE A 56 -0.26 4.32 -8.37
CA ILE A 56 -1.61 4.24 -8.93
C ILE A 56 -2.58 5.26 -8.34
N ARG A 57 -2.11 6.08 -7.38
CA ARG A 57 -2.92 7.14 -6.79
C ARG A 57 -4.30 6.64 -6.36
N PHE A 58 -4.31 5.59 -5.53
CA PHE A 58 -5.51 4.89 -5.01
C PHE A 58 -6.63 4.67 -6.04
N GLY A 59 -6.25 4.37 -7.29
CA GLY A 59 -7.18 3.97 -8.36
C GLY A 59 -8.01 5.08 -8.98
N ILE A 60 -7.84 6.35 -8.59
CA ILE A 60 -8.67 7.47 -9.08
C ILE A 60 -8.24 8.04 -10.43
N GLY A 61 -7.17 7.54 -11.02
CA GLY A 61 -6.65 8.04 -12.29
C GLY A 61 -6.34 9.55 -12.23
N ARG A 62 -7.02 10.35 -13.07
CA ARG A 62 -6.86 11.80 -13.14
C ARG A 62 -8.01 12.60 -12.50
N ALA A 63 -8.81 11.97 -11.65
CA ALA A 63 -9.86 12.67 -10.94
C ALA A 63 -9.29 13.83 -10.08
N LYS A 64 -10.09 14.88 -9.89
CA LYS A 64 -9.68 16.10 -9.20
C LYS A 64 -9.71 15.92 -7.68
N TRP A 65 -8.69 15.29 -7.14
CA TRP A 65 -8.54 15.09 -5.70
C TRP A 65 -8.02 16.37 -5.01
N PHE A 66 -8.49 16.63 -3.79
CA PHE A 66 -8.16 17.85 -3.02
C PHE A 66 -6.65 18.02 -2.72
N GLY A 67 -5.90 16.93 -2.70
CA GLY A 67 -4.44 16.97 -2.53
C GLY A 67 -3.68 17.50 -3.75
N ASP A 68 -4.36 17.69 -4.88
CA ASP A 68 -3.80 18.34 -6.07
C ASP A 68 -4.10 19.83 -6.05
N SER A 69 -3.28 20.61 -6.77
CA SER A 69 -3.41 22.08 -6.84
C SER A 69 -4.75 22.60 -7.38
N CYS A 70 -5.58 21.76 -8.01
CA CYS A 70 -6.87 22.15 -8.63
C CYS A 70 -8.00 21.17 -8.32
N GLY A 71 -7.86 20.34 -7.28
CA GLY A 71 -8.85 19.35 -6.89
C GLY A 71 -9.67 19.78 -5.68
N ASP A 72 -10.89 19.27 -5.57
CA ASP A 72 -11.83 19.52 -4.49
C ASP A 72 -12.51 18.23 -3.94
N LEU A 73 -12.34 17.09 -4.64
CA LEU A 73 -12.91 15.83 -4.22
C LEU A 73 -12.07 15.19 -3.11
N VAL A 74 -12.72 14.78 -2.04
CA VAL A 74 -12.08 14.08 -0.90
C VAL A 74 -12.36 12.58 -0.97
N LEU A 75 -13.60 12.21 -1.29
CA LEU A 75 -14.10 10.84 -1.36
C LEU A 75 -14.56 10.53 -2.77
N PHE A 76 -14.36 9.29 -3.18
CA PHE A 76 -14.79 8.75 -4.47
C PHE A 76 -15.80 7.64 -4.24
N ASP A 77 -16.78 7.52 -5.10
CA ASP A 77 -17.74 6.42 -5.05
C ASP A 77 -17.18 5.15 -5.74
N ASP A 78 -17.92 4.05 -5.59
CA ASP A 78 -17.53 2.73 -6.08
C ASP A 78 -17.38 2.69 -7.61
N GLU A 79 -18.24 3.42 -8.35
CA GLU A 79 -18.20 3.49 -9.81
C GLU A 79 -16.94 4.23 -10.28
N GLN A 80 -16.65 5.39 -9.69
CA GLN A 80 -15.46 6.19 -10.02
C GLN A 80 -14.15 5.41 -9.78
N ILE A 81 -14.08 4.66 -8.68
CA ILE A 81 -12.90 3.83 -8.36
C ILE A 81 -12.77 2.68 -9.34
N LYS A 82 -13.86 1.96 -9.64
CA LYS A 82 -13.84 0.83 -10.59
C LYS A 82 -13.51 1.26 -12.00
N ASP A 83 -14.02 2.39 -12.45
CA ASP A 83 -13.66 2.99 -13.76
C ASP A 83 -12.14 3.26 -13.83
N GLY A 84 -11.58 3.84 -12.77
CA GLY A 84 -10.14 4.10 -12.68
C GLY A 84 -9.31 2.81 -12.68
N LEU A 85 -9.75 1.80 -11.96
CA LEU A 85 -9.09 0.48 -11.91
C LEU A 85 -9.23 -0.28 -13.23
N GLU A 86 -10.35 -0.15 -13.95
CA GLU A 86 -10.52 -0.76 -15.27
C GLU A 86 -9.56 -0.16 -16.30
N LEU A 87 -9.40 1.17 -16.31
CA LEU A 87 -8.39 1.83 -17.15
C LEU A 87 -6.98 1.35 -16.82
N LEU A 88 -6.68 1.15 -15.53
CA LEU A 88 -5.40 0.63 -15.07
C LEU A 88 -5.19 -0.82 -15.50
N ALA A 89 -6.18 -1.70 -15.32
CA ALA A 89 -6.12 -3.10 -15.73
C ALA A 89 -5.94 -3.25 -17.24
N ASN A 90 -6.65 -2.45 -18.04
CA ASN A 90 -6.48 -2.40 -19.49
C ASN A 90 -5.05 -2.00 -19.87
N LYS A 91 -4.47 -1.02 -19.17
CA LYS A 91 -3.09 -0.59 -19.43
C LYS A 91 -2.05 -1.64 -19.00
N ILE A 92 -2.27 -2.32 -17.88
CA ILE A 92 -1.45 -3.45 -17.43
C ILE A 92 -1.44 -4.56 -18.49
N SER A 93 -2.61 -4.90 -19.03
CA SER A 93 -2.75 -5.90 -20.09
C SER A 93 -2.10 -5.47 -21.40
N GLU A 94 -2.25 -4.19 -21.81
CA GLU A 94 -1.59 -3.63 -23.01
C GLU A 94 -0.06 -3.71 -22.94
N ILE A 95 0.51 -3.45 -21.74
CA ILE A 95 1.96 -3.51 -21.49
C ILE A 95 2.43 -4.97 -21.40
N ASP A 96 1.54 -5.93 -21.18
CA ASP A 96 1.85 -7.33 -20.82
C ASP A 96 2.80 -7.41 -19.61
N ALA A 97 2.44 -6.67 -18.56
CA ALA A 97 3.23 -6.64 -17.34
C ALA A 97 3.29 -8.02 -16.67
N ASP A 98 4.48 -8.44 -16.29
CA ASP A 98 4.72 -9.72 -15.61
C ASP A 98 4.77 -9.53 -14.09
N ILE A 99 5.28 -8.37 -13.66
CA ILE A 99 5.38 -7.96 -12.26
C ILE A 99 5.03 -6.48 -12.15
N LEU A 100 4.26 -6.12 -11.14
CA LEU A 100 3.95 -4.74 -10.79
C LEU A 100 4.48 -4.43 -9.40
N LEU A 101 5.14 -3.28 -9.27
CA LEU A 101 5.54 -2.63 -8.03
C LEU A 101 4.64 -1.39 -7.88
N LEU A 102 3.64 -1.47 -7.00
CA LEU A 102 2.58 -0.47 -6.92
C LEU A 102 2.66 0.34 -5.64
N GLN A 103 2.57 1.65 -5.76
CA GLN A 103 2.49 2.57 -4.64
C GLN A 103 1.12 3.24 -4.59
N GLU A 104 0.74 3.71 -3.41
CA GLU A 104 -0.58 4.32 -3.12
C GLU A 104 -1.76 3.41 -3.48
N VAL A 105 -1.69 2.17 -3.05
CA VAL A 105 -2.76 1.18 -3.20
C VAL A 105 -3.65 1.20 -1.97
N ASP A 106 -4.95 1.35 -2.15
CA ASP A 106 -5.94 1.23 -1.07
C ASP A 106 -6.56 -0.18 -1.05
N ILE A 107 -6.79 -0.73 0.15
CA ILE A 107 -7.49 -2.02 0.28
C ILE A 107 -8.80 -1.94 1.08
N GLU A 108 -8.92 -1.04 2.02
CA GLU A 108 -10.11 -0.85 2.86
C GLU A 108 -10.27 0.63 3.23
N SER A 109 -10.10 1.51 2.27
CA SER A 109 -10.08 2.96 2.50
C SER A 109 -11.41 3.60 2.15
N LYS A 110 -11.93 4.42 3.07
CA LYS A 110 -13.16 5.18 2.87
C LYS A 110 -13.10 6.05 1.61
N ARG A 111 -11.95 6.70 1.36
CA ARG A 111 -11.77 7.59 0.20
C ARG A 111 -11.95 6.88 -1.13
N SER A 112 -11.69 5.59 -1.19
CA SER A 112 -11.81 4.73 -2.37
C SER A 112 -12.95 3.71 -2.25
N ALA A 113 -14.05 4.09 -1.57
CA ALA A 113 -15.27 3.30 -1.42
C ALA A 113 -15.03 1.89 -0.83
N TYR A 114 -13.98 1.71 -0.03
CA TYR A 114 -13.57 0.43 0.58
C TYR A 114 -13.25 -0.68 -0.43
N VAL A 115 -12.96 -0.34 -1.70
CA VAL A 115 -12.55 -1.32 -2.71
C VAL A 115 -11.16 -1.87 -2.37
N ASP A 116 -11.04 -3.20 -2.27
CA ASP A 116 -9.73 -3.87 -2.21
C ASP A 116 -9.10 -3.87 -3.60
N GLN A 117 -8.23 -2.89 -3.86
CA GLN A 117 -7.65 -2.65 -5.18
C GLN A 117 -6.67 -3.75 -5.59
N VAL A 118 -6.00 -4.39 -4.61
CA VAL A 118 -5.10 -5.52 -4.89
C VAL A 118 -5.90 -6.71 -5.43
N GLN A 119 -6.95 -7.12 -4.69
CA GLN A 119 -7.79 -8.24 -5.13
C GLN A 119 -8.50 -7.91 -6.44
N TRP A 120 -8.97 -6.67 -6.60
CA TRP A 120 -9.65 -6.25 -7.82
C TRP A 120 -8.72 -6.36 -9.04
N LEU A 121 -7.49 -5.85 -8.96
CA LEU A 121 -6.51 -5.92 -10.05
C LEU A 121 -6.13 -7.36 -10.40
N LEU A 122 -5.94 -8.22 -9.40
CA LEU A 122 -5.67 -9.65 -9.62
C LEU A 122 -6.82 -10.35 -10.33
N ASP A 123 -8.07 -9.99 -10.02
CA ASP A 123 -9.26 -10.61 -10.61
C ASP A 123 -9.58 -10.09 -12.03
N HIS A 124 -8.93 -8.99 -12.48
CA HIS A 124 -9.18 -8.34 -13.78
C HIS A 124 -7.94 -8.25 -14.67
N THR A 125 -6.85 -8.91 -14.30
CA THR A 125 -5.63 -9.02 -15.10
C THR A 125 -5.12 -10.47 -15.12
N ASP A 126 -4.03 -10.73 -15.85
CA ASP A 126 -3.36 -12.04 -15.86
C ASP A 126 -2.37 -12.24 -14.70
N LEU A 127 -2.35 -11.33 -13.72
CA LEU A 127 -1.54 -11.46 -12.53
C LEU A 127 -2.23 -12.39 -11.52
N ASN A 128 -1.48 -13.35 -10.99
CA ASN A 128 -2.04 -14.44 -10.18
C ASN A 128 -1.90 -14.22 -8.69
N TYR A 129 -0.83 -13.54 -8.25
CA TYR A 129 -0.42 -13.45 -6.86
C TYR A 129 -0.10 -12.02 -6.48
N GLY A 130 -0.35 -11.68 -5.23
CA GLY A 130 -0.04 -10.37 -4.69
C GLY A 130 0.42 -10.43 -3.24
N VAL A 131 1.23 -9.45 -2.86
CA VAL A 131 1.54 -9.11 -1.47
C VAL A 131 1.31 -7.62 -1.26
N TYR A 132 0.86 -7.24 -0.06
CA TYR A 132 0.53 -5.87 0.29
C TYR A 132 1.06 -5.55 1.69
N ALA A 133 1.65 -4.36 1.83
CA ALA A 133 2.10 -3.83 3.10
C ALA A 133 1.49 -2.44 3.36
N SER A 134 0.70 -2.33 4.43
CA SER A 134 0.13 -1.05 4.85
C SER A 134 1.24 -0.05 5.21
N MET A 135 1.07 1.18 4.77
CA MET A 135 1.84 2.35 5.23
C MET A 135 0.97 3.34 5.99
N TRP A 136 -0.33 3.29 5.81
CA TRP A 136 -1.25 4.21 6.45
C TRP A 136 -2.56 3.49 6.82
N GLU A 137 -2.63 3.03 8.04
CA GLU A 137 -3.84 2.43 8.61
C GLU A 137 -4.32 3.30 9.77
N VAL A 138 -5.55 3.79 9.69
CA VAL A 138 -6.13 4.75 10.64
C VAL A 138 -7.65 4.73 10.56
N GLN A 139 -8.34 5.08 11.66
CA GLN A 139 -9.81 5.14 11.68
C GLN A 139 -10.37 6.56 11.53
N PHE A 140 -9.52 7.56 11.53
CA PHE A 140 -9.91 8.96 11.38
C PHE A 140 -8.82 9.74 10.65
N ILE A 141 -9.22 10.47 9.62
CA ILE A 141 -8.35 11.44 8.93
C ILE A 141 -9.06 12.78 8.93
N PRO A 142 -8.39 13.90 9.26
CA PRO A 142 -9.01 15.22 9.31
C PRO A 142 -9.75 15.62 8.02
N SER A 143 -9.30 15.20 6.85
CA SER A 143 -9.95 15.47 5.55
C SER A 143 -11.16 14.58 5.29
N ASP A 144 -11.10 13.31 5.67
CA ASP A 144 -12.08 12.28 5.30
C ASP A 144 -13.11 12.02 6.43
N GLY A 145 -12.79 12.47 7.66
CA GLY A 145 -13.58 12.24 8.87
C GLY A 145 -13.43 10.80 9.38
N LEU A 146 -14.44 10.32 10.12
CA LEU A 146 -14.48 8.95 10.62
C LEU A 146 -14.65 7.95 9.46
N GLY A 147 -13.89 6.87 9.51
CA GLY A 147 -13.88 5.79 8.54
C GLY A 147 -12.47 5.29 8.30
N ARG A 148 -12.32 3.98 8.06
CA ARG A 148 -11.02 3.35 7.89
C ARG A 148 -10.30 3.90 6.65
N MET A 149 -9.01 4.08 6.78
CA MET A 149 -8.04 4.23 5.73
C MET A 149 -7.03 3.09 5.88
N ASP A 150 -6.78 2.37 4.80
CA ASP A 150 -5.69 1.40 4.71
C ASP A 150 -5.06 1.54 3.31
N ALA A 151 -3.94 2.23 3.27
CA ALA A 151 -3.19 2.54 2.06
C ALA A 151 -1.75 2.06 2.18
N GLY A 152 -1.21 1.47 1.12
CA GLY A 152 0.12 0.88 1.18
C GLY A 152 0.79 0.69 -0.17
N ASN A 153 1.80 -0.19 -0.15
CA ASN A 153 2.52 -0.68 -1.32
C ASN A 153 2.05 -2.09 -1.64
N ALA A 154 2.09 -2.48 -2.92
CA ALA A 154 1.77 -3.83 -3.35
C ALA A 154 2.73 -4.33 -4.43
N ILE A 155 3.07 -5.62 -4.38
CA ILE A 155 3.76 -6.33 -5.45
C ILE A 155 2.78 -7.36 -6.02
N LEU A 156 2.49 -7.28 -7.32
CA LEU A 156 1.67 -8.25 -8.02
C LEU A 156 2.53 -9.01 -9.04
N SER A 157 2.27 -10.30 -9.22
CA SER A 157 3.08 -11.17 -10.08
C SER A 157 2.25 -12.25 -10.78
N LYS A 158 2.66 -12.64 -11.98
CA LYS A 158 2.16 -13.84 -12.64
C LYS A 158 2.61 -15.13 -11.93
N TRP A 159 3.76 -15.13 -11.25
CA TRP A 159 4.35 -16.27 -10.52
C TRP A 159 4.11 -16.17 -9.02
N PRO A 160 4.13 -17.29 -8.27
CA PRO A 160 3.95 -17.28 -6.83
C PRO A 160 4.96 -16.37 -6.12
N LEU A 161 4.50 -15.68 -5.07
CA LEU A 161 5.29 -14.85 -4.20
C LEU A 161 5.54 -15.53 -2.86
N SER A 162 6.76 -15.47 -2.35
CA SER A 162 7.15 -16.00 -1.04
C SER A 162 8.05 -15.02 -0.30
N GLU A 163 8.39 -15.33 0.93
CA GLU A 163 9.33 -14.56 1.78
C GLU A 163 9.03 -13.04 1.80
N ALA A 164 7.74 -12.68 1.77
CA ALA A 164 7.37 -11.28 1.76
C ALA A 164 7.67 -10.61 3.11
N GLU A 165 8.33 -9.45 3.06
CA GLU A 165 8.73 -8.66 4.22
C GLU A 165 8.32 -7.20 4.06
N ARG A 166 8.01 -6.57 5.19
CA ARG A 166 7.79 -5.14 5.33
C ARG A 166 8.90 -4.52 6.16
N VAL A 167 9.70 -3.63 5.59
CA VAL A 167 10.75 -2.92 6.31
C VAL A 167 10.31 -1.48 6.55
N GLN A 168 10.15 -1.11 7.82
CA GLN A 168 9.76 0.24 8.22
C GLN A 168 10.85 1.25 7.88
N LEU A 169 10.48 2.35 7.22
CA LEU A 169 11.38 3.47 6.95
C LEU A 169 11.29 4.54 8.05
N SER A 170 12.36 5.31 8.22
CA SER A 170 12.43 6.45 9.13
C SER A 170 11.27 7.42 8.94
N LEU A 171 10.67 7.86 10.04
CA LEU A 171 9.62 8.88 10.06
C LEU A 171 10.20 10.25 9.74
N ARG A 172 9.38 11.13 9.22
CA ARG A 172 9.76 12.54 8.99
C ARG A 172 10.17 13.23 10.29
N GLY A 173 11.38 13.82 10.29
CA GLY A 173 11.91 14.55 11.42
C GLY A 173 11.35 15.96 11.54
N ASP A 174 10.91 16.54 10.40
CA ASP A 174 10.40 17.92 10.29
C ASP A 174 8.93 18.11 10.72
N GLN A 175 8.27 17.06 11.22
CA GLN A 175 6.89 17.08 11.69
C GLN A 175 6.80 17.10 13.22
N ASP A 176 5.80 17.83 13.76
CA ASP A 176 5.47 17.78 15.19
C ASP A 176 4.80 16.45 15.58
N ALA A 177 4.66 16.22 16.90
CA ALA A 177 4.11 14.97 17.43
C ALA A 177 2.66 14.71 17.02
N LEU A 178 1.83 15.76 16.92
CA LEU A 178 0.43 15.62 16.52
C LEU A 178 0.33 15.21 15.04
N THR A 179 1.09 15.87 14.16
CA THR A 179 1.15 15.52 12.75
C THR A 179 1.63 14.08 12.58
N LYS A 180 2.68 13.66 13.29
CA LYS A 180 3.19 12.29 13.27
C LYS A 180 2.15 11.24 13.70
N ALA A 181 1.27 11.57 14.65
CA ALA A 181 0.22 10.66 15.10
C ALA A 181 -0.82 10.30 14.04
N PHE A 182 -0.90 11.08 12.93
CA PHE A 182 -1.79 10.82 11.80
C PHE A 182 -1.05 10.60 10.48
N TYR A 183 0.29 10.58 10.49
CA TYR A 183 1.08 10.53 9.27
C TYR A 183 1.43 9.10 8.85
N VAL A 184 1.67 8.92 7.56
CA VAL A 184 2.03 7.63 6.96
C VAL A 184 3.30 7.01 7.56
N ARG A 185 3.30 5.68 7.70
CA ARG A 185 4.41 4.83 8.13
C ARG A 185 5.04 4.16 6.90
N ARG A 186 5.84 4.92 6.16
CA ARG A 186 6.43 4.45 4.91
C ARG A 186 7.27 3.20 5.11
N ASN A 187 7.31 2.35 4.09
CA ASN A 187 8.03 1.08 4.12
C ASN A 187 8.66 0.74 2.78
N VAL A 188 9.60 -0.19 2.83
CA VAL A 188 9.99 -1.03 1.71
C VAL A 188 9.18 -2.32 1.81
N LEU A 189 8.53 -2.71 0.73
CA LEU A 189 7.92 -4.03 0.58
C LEU A 189 8.79 -4.86 -0.35
N ASN A 190 9.23 -6.02 0.11
CA ASN A 190 9.97 -6.96 -0.72
C ASN A 190 9.32 -8.35 -0.71
N ALA A 191 9.54 -9.12 -1.76
CA ALA A 191 9.08 -10.51 -1.87
C ALA A 191 9.88 -11.27 -2.91
N VAL A 192 10.07 -12.57 -2.69
CA VAL A 192 10.67 -13.46 -3.68
C VAL A 192 9.64 -13.85 -4.73
N VAL A 193 9.92 -13.54 -6.00
CA VAL A 193 9.20 -14.04 -7.16
C VAL A 193 9.75 -15.42 -7.48
N ASN A 194 8.92 -16.46 -7.34
CA ASN A 194 9.32 -17.84 -7.61
C ASN A 194 9.32 -18.13 -9.13
N TYR A 195 10.20 -17.42 -9.84
CA TYR A 195 10.37 -17.63 -11.27
C TYR A 195 11.07 -18.98 -11.53
N PRO A 196 10.56 -19.83 -12.44
CA PRO A 196 11.01 -21.23 -12.53
C PRO A 196 12.50 -21.44 -12.80
N SER A 197 13.14 -20.58 -13.59
CA SER A 197 14.56 -20.72 -13.93
C SER A 197 15.48 -20.12 -12.86
N SER A 198 15.07 -19.05 -12.19
CA SER A 198 15.86 -18.37 -11.17
C SER A 198 14.94 -17.47 -10.35
N PRO A 199 14.62 -17.83 -9.10
CA PRO A 199 13.92 -16.93 -8.19
C PRO A 199 14.70 -15.62 -8.00
N PHE A 200 13.99 -14.52 -7.76
CA PHE A 200 14.60 -13.21 -7.51
C PHE A 200 13.68 -12.34 -6.64
N TRP A 201 14.24 -11.33 -6.01
CA TRP A 201 13.50 -10.39 -5.19
C TRP A 201 12.86 -9.28 -6.05
N ALA A 202 11.60 -9.00 -5.82
CA ALA A 202 10.94 -7.78 -6.23
C ALA A 202 10.87 -6.85 -5.01
N VAL A 203 11.34 -5.62 -5.16
CA VAL A 203 11.48 -4.66 -4.06
C VAL A 203 10.80 -3.36 -4.43
N ASP A 204 9.82 -2.94 -3.63
CA ASP A 204 9.03 -1.72 -3.86
C ASP A 204 9.22 -0.73 -2.71
N ILE A 205 9.37 0.55 -3.05
CA ILE A 205 9.52 1.64 -2.10
C ILE A 205 8.62 2.82 -2.47
N HIS A 206 7.98 3.41 -1.45
CA HIS A 206 7.36 4.73 -1.57
C HIS A 206 7.95 5.70 -0.55
N ALA A 207 9.06 6.34 -0.87
CA ALA A 207 9.77 7.28 0.00
C ALA A 207 9.03 8.64 0.16
N SER A 208 9.42 9.42 1.16
CA SER A 208 8.90 10.77 1.40
C SER A 208 9.31 11.74 0.30
N ALA A 209 8.32 12.38 -0.35
CA ALA A 209 8.58 13.30 -1.46
C ALA A 209 8.93 14.73 -0.97
N PHE A 210 8.35 15.20 0.14
CA PHE A 210 8.31 16.61 0.53
C PHE A 210 8.92 16.88 1.92
N SER A 211 9.87 16.06 2.40
CA SER A 211 10.59 16.36 3.63
C SER A 211 11.55 17.54 3.42
N ASN A 212 11.60 18.45 4.39
CA ASN A 212 12.50 19.61 4.39
C ASN A 212 13.78 19.36 5.21
N ASP A 213 13.98 18.13 5.64
CA ASP A 213 15.11 17.63 6.42
C ASP A 213 15.83 16.49 5.68
N ASP A 214 16.68 15.75 6.39
CA ASP A 214 17.43 14.59 5.86
C ASP A 214 16.60 13.28 5.76
N THR A 215 15.30 13.30 6.05
CA THR A 215 14.43 12.11 6.06
C THR A 215 14.52 11.32 4.77
N LYS A 216 14.41 12.00 3.62
CA LYS A 216 14.47 11.33 2.31
C LYS A 216 15.81 10.62 2.09
N GLN A 217 16.91 11.28 2.48
CA GLN A 217 18.23 10.67 2.37
C GLN A 217 18.36 9.43 3.27
N LYS A 218 17.86 9.50 4.52
CA LYS A 218 17.83 8.36 5.43
C LYS A 218 17.02 7.19 4.86
N GLN A 219 15.82 7.46 4.36
CA GLN A 219 14.97 6.44 3.76
C GLN A 219 15.63 5.77 2.54
N PHE A 220 16.39 6.51 1.73
CA PHE A 220 17.14 5.92 0.64
C PHE A 220 18.36 5.11 1.10
N LEU A 221 19.00 5.46 2.21
CA LEU A 221 20.05 4.64 2.81
C LEU A 221 19.47 3.34 3.39
N GLU A 222 18.35 3.41 4.10
CA GLU A 222 17.61 2.24 4.61
C GLU A 222 17.16 1.31 3.47
N PHE A 223 16.68 1.88 2.36
CA PHE A 223 16.36 1.12 1.16
C PHE A 223 17.60 0.44 0.56
N LYS A 224 18.72 1.17 0.49
CA LYS A 224 19.99 0.60 0.02
C LYS A 224 20.44 -0.56 0.92
N ASP A 225 20.27 -0.45 2.24
CA ASP A 225 20.62 -1.53 3.17
C ASP A 225 19.83 -2.81 2.86
N VAL A 226 18.53 -2.71 2.54
CA VAL A 226 17.70 -3.84 2.10
C VAL A 226 18.28 -4.48 0.83
N LEU A 227 18.67 -3.68 -0.17
CA LEU A 227 19.26 -4.18 -1.41
C LEU A 227 20.63 -4.82 -1.18
N ASP A 228 21.47 -4.22 -0.33
CA ASP A 228 22.78 -4.75 0.04
C ASP A 228 22.66 -6.11 0.78
N GLU A 229 21.64 -6.30 1.61
CA GLU A 229 21.36 -7.57 2.28
C GLU A 229 20.97 -8.68 1.30
N ILE A 230 20.20 -8.37 0.26
CA ILE A 230 19.83 -9.31 -0.80
C ILE A 230 21.08 -9.67 -1.63
N ASP A 231 21.85 -8.67 -2.04
CA ASP A 231 23.09 -8.86 -2.82
C ASP A 231 24.14 -9.69 -2.05
N ALA A 232 24.27 -9.44 -0.74
CA ALA A 232 25.20 -10.19 0.12
C ALA A 232 24.85 -11.69 0.23
N LYS A 233 23.59 -12.08 0.01
CA LYS A 233 23.16 -13.49 -0.11
C LYS A 233 23.45 -14.08 -1.47
N GLY A 234 23.89 -13.29 -2.45
CA GLY A 234 24.11 -13.69 -3.84
C GLY A 234 22.80 -13.87 -4.62
N GLU A 235 21.74 -13.19 -4.20
CA GLU A 235 20.41 -13.25 -4.80
C GLU A 235 20.17 -12.07 -5.75
N TYR A 236 19.41 -12.32 -6.82
CA TYR A 236 19.03 -11.27 -7.77
C TYR A 236 17.84 -10.46 -7.26
N PHE A 237 17.77 -9.19 -7.67
CA PHE A 237 16.61 -8.36 -7.38
C PHE A 237 16.25 -7.40 -8.52
N VAL A 238 15.02 -6.90 -8.48
CA VAL A 238 14.52 -5.75 -9.25
C VAL A 238 13.84 -4.79 -8.27
N ALA A 239 14.12 -3.46 -8.41
CA ALA A 239 13.62 -2.44 -7.52
C ALA A 239 13.15 -1.19 -8.28
#